data_2386ddc62ccc5661f33d65479eb7a1a8
#
_entry.id   2386ddc62ccc5661f33d65479eb7a1a8
#
_cell.length_a   1.000
_cell.length_b   1.000
_cell.length_c   1.000
_cell.angle_alpha   90.00
_cell.angle_beta   90.00
_cell.angle_gamma   90.00
#
_symmetry.space_group_name_H-M   'P 1'
#
loop_
_entity.id
_entity.type
_entity.pdbx_description
1 polymer ?
#
loop_
_entity_poly.entity_id
_entity_poly.type
_entity_poly.pdbx_seq_one_letter_code
_entity_poly.pdbx_strand_id
1 'polypeptide(L)'
;MNGNWIDIKTSDDTKFQGYLSVPDCGTGPGLIIGQEIFGVNKTMRQIADYFAEEGYVVLVPDMFWRLKERVELAYNEVDFKTAFGYFGKFNLDLAVEDISLSMDKLKTLDECTGGVGYMGFCLGGKLAYLTASKLEPEVAISFYGVGIPEML
;
A
#
# COMPACT_ATOMS: atom_id res chain seq x y z
N MET A 1 -18.64 -2.19 -3.70
CA MET A 1 -17.67 -3.30 -3.83
C MET A 1 -17.08 -3.66 -2.49
N ASN A 2 -16.80 -4.90 -2.28
CA ASN A 2 -16.21 -5.37 -1.02
C ASN A 2 -14.94 -6.13 -1.31
N GLY A 3 -13.81 -5.50 -1.08
CA GLY A 3 -12.53 -6.18 -1.09
C GLY A 3 -12.37 -7.11 0.11
N ASN A 4 -11.31 -7.88 0.12
CA ASN A 4 -10.95 -8.78 1.20
C ASN A 4 -9.47 -8.70 1.52
N TRP A 5 -9.14 -9.15 2.72
CA TRP A 5 -7.75 -9.23 3.16
C TRP A 5 -7.12 -10.51 2.66
N ILE A 6 -5.91 -10.37 2.12
CA ILE A 6 -5.12 -11.50 1.65
C ILE A 6 -3.75 -11.52 2.33
N ASP A 7 -3.14 -12.70 2.38
CA ASP A 7 -1.79 -12.87 2.93
C ASP A 7 -0.72 -12.61 1.87
N ILE A 8 0.34 -11.93 2.28
CA ILE A 8 1.55 -11.68 1.49
C ILE A 8 2.71 -12.33 2.26
N LYS A 9 3.38 -13.30 1.65
CA LYS A 9 4.51 -13.99 2.28
C LYS A 9 5.78 -13.17 2.17
N THR A 10 6.57 -13.19 3.25
CA THR A 10 7.91 -12.60 3.29
C THR A 10 8.98 -13.64 2.97
N SER A 11 10.23 -13.20 2.81
CA SER A 11 11.36 -14.08 2.50
C SER A 11 11.75 -15.03 3.64
N ASP A 12 11.35 -14.72 4.89
CA ASP A 12 11.62 -15.54 6.08
C ASP A 12 10.45 -16.42 6.52
N ASP A 13 9.50 -16.70 5.61
CA ASP A 13 8.29 -17.48 5.83
C ASP A 13 7.27 -16.85 6.82
N THR A 14 7.46 -15.62 7.22
CA THR A 14 6.40 -14.86 7.87
C THR A 14 5.41 -14.32 6.83
N LYS A 15 4.37 -13.68 7.28
CA LYS A 15 3.36 -13.08 6.39
C LYS A 15 2.77 -11.84 7.00
N PHE A 16 2.33 -10.95 6.14
CA PHE A 16 1.52 -9.79 6.49
C PHE A 16 0.31 -9.71 5.56
N GLN A 17 -0.61 -8.82 5.84
CA GLN A 17 -1.84 -8.72 5.07
C GLN A 17 -1.90 -7.48 4.21
N GLY A 18 -2.71 -7.55 3.17
CA GLY A 18 -3.11 -6.41 2.35
C GLY A 18 -4.59 -6.52 1.99
N TYR A 19 -5.22 -5.38 1.80
CA TYR A 19 -6.61 -5.30 1.34
C TYR A 19 -6.64 -5.36 -0.18
N LEU A 20 -7.25 -6.41 -0.74
CA LEU A 20 -7.39 -6.63 -2.17
C LEU A 20 -8.80 -6.25 -2.63
N SER A 21 -8.88 -5.42 -3.65
CA SER A 21 -10.13 -5.09 -4.34
C SER A 21 -10.00 -5.40 -5.82
N VAL A 22 -10.95 -6.15 -6.36
CA VAL A 22 -10.93 -6.67 -7.74
C VAL A 22 -12.10 -6.05 -8.51
N PRO A 23 -11.90 -5.65 -9.78
CA PRO A 23 -12.98 -5.08 -10.58
C PRO A 23 -14.11 -6.10 -10.87
N ASP A 24 -15.31 -5.60 -11.11
CA ASP A 24 -16.48 -6.46 -11.42
C ASP A 24 -16.28 -7.32 -12.66
N CYS A 25 -15.50 -6.88 -13.63
CA CYS A 25 -15.12 -7.70 -14.80
C CYS A 25 -14.14 -8.83 -14.46
N GLY A 26 -13.64 -8.89 -13.24
CA GLY A 26 -12.80 -9.95 -12.71
C GLY A 26 -11.31 -9.80 -12.98
N THR A 27 -10.87 -8.96 -13.91
CA THR A 27 -9.46 -8.80 -14.27
C THR A 27 -9.11 -7.35 -14.59
N GLY A 28 -7.83 -7.00 -14.41
CA GLY A 28 -7.31 -5.68 -14.76
C GLY A 28 -5.82 -5.53 -14.44
N PRO A 29 -5.21 -4.40 -14.83
CA PRO A 29 -3.84 -4.10 -14.42
C PRO A 29 -3.73 -3.92 -12.91
N GLY A 30 -2.57 -4.23 -12.36
CA GLY A 30 -2.31 -4.15 -10.93
C GLY A 30 -2.00 -2.73 -10.45
N LEU A 31 -2.48 -2.40 -9.26
CA LEU A 31 -2.19 -1.13 -8.59
C LEU A 31 -1.94 -1.38 -7.10
N ILE A 32 -0.75 -1.00 -6.63
CA ILE A 32 -0.46 -0.92 -5.20
C ILE A 32 -0.84 0.48 -4.71
N ILE A 33 -1.58 0.57 -3.61
CA ILE A 33 -1.86 1.85 -2.94
C ILE A 33 -1.12 1.89 -1.60
N GLY A 34 -0.26 2.89 -1.43
CA GLY A 34 0.46 3.15 -0.19
C GLY A 34 -0.36 4.01 0.77
N GLN A 35 -0.47 3.54 2.01
CA GLN A 35 -1.24 4.16 3.08
C GLN A 35 -0.66 5.50 3.56
N GLU A 36 -1.51 6.29 4.18
CA GLU A 36 -1.12 7.39 5.07
C GLU A 36 -0.62 6.82 6.42
N ILE A 37 -0.30 7.69 7.39
CA ILE A 37 0.15 7.25 8.72
C ILE A 37 -0.98 6.65 9.58
N PHE A 38 -2.20 6.57 9.07
CA PHE A 38 -3.40 6.07 9.78
C PHE A 38 -3.68 4.58 9.51
N GLY A 39 -2.78 3.89 8.81
CA GLY A 39 -2.95 2.49 8.45
C GLY A 39 -3.88 2.27 7.25
N VAL A 40 -4.20 1.01 7.00
CA VAL A 40 -5.17 0.63 5.96
C VAL A 40 -6.59 0.79 6.52
N ASN A 41 -6.94 2.02 6.80
CA ASN A 41 -8.21 2.40 7.38
C ASN A 41 -9.35 2.39 6.34
N LYS A 42 -10.55 2.73 6.78
CA LYS A 42 -11.73 2.75 5.90
C LYS A 42 -11.52 3.63 4.66
N THR A 43 -10.88 4.78 4.82
CA THR A 43 -10.61 5.71 3.71
C THR A 43 -9.72 5.05 2.64
N MET A 44 -8.64 4.40 3.05
CA MET A 44 -7.75 3.71 2.12
C MET A 44 -8.47 2.57 1.39
N ARG A 45 -9.32 1.81 2.10
CA ARG A 45 -10.11 0.76 1.48
C ARG A 45 -11.15 1.29 0.49
N GLN A 46 -11.79 2.41 0.80
CA GLN A 46 -12.72 3.08 -0.13
C GLN A 46 -12.01 3.56 -1.39
N ILE A 47 -10.80 4.07 -1.27
CA ILE A 47 -9.98 4.46 -2.43
C ILE A 47 -9.65 3.24 -3.28
N ALA A 48 -9.27 2.11 -2.63
CA ALA A 48 -9.01 0.87 -3.34
C ALA A 48 -10.24 0.38 -4.11
N ASP A 49 -11.41 0.39 -3.46
CA ASP A 49 -12.66 -0.02 -4.09
C ASP A 49 -13.02 0.89 -5.27
N TYR A 50 -12.80 2.20 -5.15
CA TYR A 50 -13.00 3.16 -6.24
C TYR A 50 -12.15 2.82 -7.47
N PHE A 51 -10.84 2.58 -7.27
CA PHE A 51 -9.97 2.22 -8.39
C PHE A 51 -10.28 0.83 -8.96
N ALA A 52 -10.78 -0.07 -8.15
CA ALA A 52 -11.27 -1.35 -8.66
C ALA A 52 -12.52 -1.18 -9.54
N GLU A 53 -13.43 -0.27 -9.21
CA GLU A 53 -14.55 0.11 -10.08
C GLU A 53 -14.08 0.71 -11.41
N GLU A 54 -12.93 1.38 -11.41
CA GLU A 54 -12.30 1.89 -12.63
C GLU A 54 -11.49 0.83 -13.42
N GLY A 55 -11.48 -0.42 -12.97
CA GLY A 55 -10.92 -1.55 -13.71
C GLY A 55 -9.54 -2.02 -13.26
N TYR A 56 -9.04 -1.57 -12.11
CA TYR A 56 -7.75 -2.01 -11.57
C TYR A 56 -7.90 -3.14 -10.56
N VAL A 57 -6.93 -4.03 -10.51
CA VAL A 57 -6.75 -4.97 -9.39
C VAL A 57 -5.89 -4.29 -8.34
N VAL A 58 -6.50 -3.91 -7.23
CA VAL A 58 -5.88 -3.00 -6.25
C VAL A 58 -5.51 -3.76 -4.98
N LEU A 59 -4.28 -3.57 -4.52
CA LEU A 59 -3.79 -4.12 -3.26
C LEU A 59 -3.25 -2.97 -2.38
N VAL A 60 -3.78 -2.87 -1.16
CA VAL A 60 -3.31 -1.93 -0.15
C VAL A 60 -2.60 -2.73 0.95
N PRO A 61 -1.27 -2.85 0.91
CA PRO A 61 -0.54 -3.61 1.93
C PRO A 61 -0.55 -2.88 3.28
N ASP A 62 -0.64 -3.65 4.36
CA ASP A 62 -0.49 -3.15 5.72
C ASP A 62 0.98 -2.83 5.98
N MET A 63 1.36 -1.55 5.83
CA MET A 63 2.76 -1.13 5.95
C MET A 63 3.24 -1.04 7.40
N PHE A 64 2.34 -1.01 8.38
CA PHE A 64 2.67 -0.94 9.80
C PHE A 64 2.73 -2.31 10.50
N TRP A 65 2.56 -3.40 9.75
CA TRP A 65 2.39 -4.74 10.31
C TRP A 65 3.50 -5.19 11.27
N ARG A 66 4.75 -4.74 11.04
CA ARG A 66 5.89 -5.07 11.93
C ARG A 66 5.78 -4.40 13.29
N LEU A 67 5.05 -3.29 13.40
CA LEU A 67 4.81 -2.56 14.64
C LEU A 67 3.51 -3.03 15.29
N LYS A 68 2.45 -3.08 14.51
CA LYS A 68 1.14 -3.58 14.89
C LYS A 68 0.34 -3.92 13.63
N GLU A 69 -0.19 -5.13 13.58
CA GLU A 69 -1.05 -5.57 12.48
C GLU A 69 -2.38 -4.84 12.49
N ARG A 70 -2.87 -4.55 11.30
CA ARG A 70 -4.21 -4.01 11.08
C ARG A 70 -4.49 -2.70 11.83
N VAL A 71 -3.52 -1.79 11.79
CA VAL A 71 -3.74 -0.43 12.31
C VAL A 71 -4.81 0.28 11.47
N GLU A 72 -5.84 0.77 12.14
CA GLU A 72 -6.93 1.51 11.54
C GLU A 72 -7.28 2.70 12.42
N LEU A 73 -6.70 3.86 12.10
CA LEU A 73 -6.87 5.08 12.88
C LEU A 73 -7.79 6.07 12.16
N ALA A 74 -8.50 6.85 12.95
CA ALA A 74 -9.35 7.93 12.46
C ALA A 74 -8.59 9.26 12.39
N TYR A 75 -9.17 10.24 11.72
CA TYR A 75 -8.59 11.57 11.54
C TYR A 75 -8.99 12.50 12.70
N ASN A 76 -8.52 12.17 13.91
CA ASN A 76 -8.75 12.96 15.12
C ASN A 76 -7.41 13.16 15.87
N GLU A 77 -7.41 14.04 16.85
CA GLU A 77 -6.18 14.44 17.56
C GLU A 77 -5.53 13.28 18.31
N VAL A 78 -6.32 12.40 18.93
CA VAL A 78 -5.82 11.24 19.70
C VAL A 78 -5.15 10.22 18.75
N ASP A 79 -5.83 9.85 17.68
CA ASP A 79 -5.34 8.90 16.71
C ASP A 79 -4.16 9.46 15.91
N PHE A 80 -4.12 10.77 15.69
CA PHE A 80 -2.98 11.44 15.07
C PHE A 80 -1.69 11.28 15.87
N LYS A 81 -1.76 11.41 17.20
CA LYS A 81 -0.60 11.16 18.08
C LYS A 81 -0.14 9.71 18.00
N THR A 82 -1.08 8.76 18.01
CA THR A 82 -0.78 7.34 17.84
C THR A 82 -0.11 7.07 16.49
N ALA A 83 -0.64 7.65 15.41
CA ALA A 83 -0.10 7.55 14.07
C ALA A 83 1.33 8.07 13.98
N PHE A 84 1.64 9.21 14.59
CA PHE A 84 2.99 9.74 14.68
C PHE A 84 3.95 8.82 15.42
N GLY A 85 3.47 8.12 16.44
CA GLY A 85 4.25 7.11 17.15
C GLY A 85 4.70 5.97 16.23
N TYR A 86 3.80 5.47 15.39
CA TYR A 86 4.14 4.46 14.38
C TYR A 86 5.09 5.02 13.32
N PHE A 87 4.79 6.21 12.79
CA PHE A 87 5.63 6.87 11.81
C PHE A 87 7.07 7.03 12.29
N GLY A 88 7.27 7.43 13.55
CA GLY A 88 8.61 7.60 14.15
C GLY A 88 9.42 6.31 14.29
N LYS A 89 8.77 5.14 14.28
CA LYS A 89 9.39 3.80 14.36
C LYS A 89 9.44 3.09 13.01
N PHE A 90 8.94 3.70 11.96
CA PHE A 90 8.81 3.10 10.65
C PHE A 90 10.16 2.95 9.94
N ASN A 91 10.44 1.78 9.39
CA ASN A 91 11.67 1.49 8.67
C ASN A 91 11.41 1.53 7.16
N LEU A 92 12.02 2.50 6.47
CA LEU A 92 11.82 2.73 5.04
C LEU A 92 12.39 1.60 4.17
N ASP A 93 13.51 1.01 4.55
CA ASP A 93 14.13 -0.06 3.74
C ASP A 93 13.27 -1.33 3.78
N LEU A 94 12.77 -1.69 4.96
CA LEU A 94 11.84 -2.81 5.10
C LEU A 94 10.50 -2.52 4.39
N ALA A 95 10.07 -1.28 4.37
CA ALA A 95 8.86 -0.88 3.64
C ALA A 95 9.00 -1.08 2.13
N VAL A 96 10.15 -0.75 1.55
CA VAL A 96 10.42 -0.98 0.12
C VAL A 96 10.41 -2.48 -0.19
N GLU A 97 10.97 -3.30 0.69
CA GLU A 97 10.90 -4.76 0.57
C GLU A 97 9.45 -5.25 0.58
N ASP A 98 8.64 -4.77 1.51
CA ASP A 98 7.22 -5.12 1.60
C ASP A 98 6.43 -4.70 0.35
N ILE A 99 6.74 -3.54 -0.22
CA ILE A 99 6.14 -3.09 -1.48
C ILE A 99 6.54 -4.01 -2.63
N SER A 100 7.81 -4.39 -2.72
CA SER A 100 8.29 -5.35 -3.73
C SER A 100 7.54 -6.68 -3.64
N LEU A 101 7.41 -7.23 -2.44
CA LEU A 101 6.65 -8.45 -2.19
C LEU A 101 5.16 -8.31 -2.55
N SER A 102 4.59 -7.15 -2.29
CA SER A 102 3.19 -6.85 -2.64
C SER A 102 2.98 -6.76 -4.15
N MET A 103 3.93 -6.15 -4.88
CA MET A 103 3.91 -6.11 -6.34
C MET A 103 4.01 -7.53 -6.92
N ASP A 104 4.93 -8.35 -6.39
CA ASP A 104 5.07 -9.74 -6.81
C ASP A 104 3.82 -10.55 -6.50
N LYS A 105 3.20 -10.32 -5.35
CA LYS A 105 1.93 -10.96 -4.98
C LYS A 105 0.84 -10.66 -6.00
N LEU A 106 0.66 -9.39 -6.40
CA LEU A 106 -0.30 -9.04 -7.44
C LEU A 106 -0.04 -9.78 -8.75
N LYS A 107 1.22 -9.86 -9.17
CA LYS A 107 1.59 -10.54 -10.41
C LYS A 107 1.28 -12.04 -10.40
N THR A 108 1.11 -12.66 -9.24
CA THR A 108 0.74 -14.08 -9.11
C THR A 108 -0.75 -14.32 -9.20
N LEU A 109 -1.58 -13.28 -9.09
CA LEU A 109 -3.03 -13.42 -9.12
C LEU A 109 -3.54 -13.51 -10.55
N ASP A 110 -4.42 -14.45 -10.82
CA ASP A 110 -5.04 -14.61 -12.14
C ASP A 110 -5.84 -13.37 -12.57
N GLU A 111 -6.36 -12.62 -11.60
CA GLU A 111 -7.09 -11.37 -11.79
C GLU A 111 -6.19 -10.24 -12.30
N CYS A 112 -4.91 -10.26 -11.98
CA CYS A 112 -3.96 -9.21 -12.40
C CYS A 112 -3.41 -9.50 -13.79
N THR A 113 -3.84 -8.71 -14.77
CA THR A 113 -3.44 -8.84 -16.17
C THR A 113 -2.63 -7.62 -16.60
N GLY A 114 -1.34 -7.79 -16.80
CA GLY A 114 -0.45 -6.70 -17.21
C GLY A 114 0.49 -6.22 -16.12
N GLY A 115 0.94 -4.99 -16.22
CA GLY A 115 1.91 -4.41 -15.29
C GLY A 115 1.29 -4.00 -13.95
N VAL A 116 2.17 -3.66 -13.01
CA VAL A 116 1.79 -3.18 -11.67
C VAL A 116 2.33 -1.78 -11.46
N GLY A 117 1.43 -0.84 -11.19
CA GLY A 117 1.77 0.52 -10.79
C GLY A 117 1.72 0.70 -9.27
N TYR A 118 2.27 1.82 -8.80
CA TYR A 118 2.21 2.24 -7.41
C TYR A 118 1.66 3.66 -7.30
N MET A 119 0.79 3.87 -6.34
CA MET A 119 0.28 5.18 -5.96
C MET A 119 0.26 5.30 -4.44
N GLY A 120 0.62 6.44 -3.88
CA GLY A 120 0.64 6.59 -2.43
C GLY A 120 0.33 7.99 -1.94
N PHE A 121 -0.13 8.07 -0.70
CA PHE A 121 -0.57 9.29 -0.04
C PHE A 121 0.25 9.53 1.23
N CYS A 122 0.71 10.75 1.46
CA CYS A 122 1.47 11.13 2.67
C CYS A 122 2.73 10.25 2.82
N LEU A 123 2.79 9.38 3.83
CA LEU A 123 3.83 8.34 3.97
C LEU A 123 3.90 7.47 2.72
N GLY A 124 2.75 7.02 2.20
CA GLY A 124 2.66 6.27 0.95
C GLY A 124 3.18 7.06 -0.26
N GLY A 125 3.03 8.37 -0.25
CA GLY A 125 3.62 9.26 -1.27
C GLY A 125 5.14 9.33 -1.18
N LYS A 126 5.71 9.32 0.02
CA LYS A 126 7.16 9.17 0.23
C LYS A 126 7.65 7.82 -0.32
N LEU A 127 6.89 6.77 -0.04
CA LEU A 127 7.21 5.43 -0.54
C LEU A 127 7.09 5.33 -2.07
N ALA A 128 6.25 6.16 -2.72
CA ALA A 128 6.20 6.23 -4.17
C ALA A 128 7.54 6.67 -4.78
N TYR A 129 8.19 7.65 -4.18
CA TYR A 129 9.53 8.08 -4.59
C TYR A 129 10.56 6.95 -4.46
N LEU A 130 10.56 6.25 -3.32
CA LEU A 130 11.46 5.12 -3.09
C LEU A 130 11.17 3.95 -4.03
N THR A 131 9.91 3.67 -4.28
CA THR A 131 9.47 2.63 -5.22
C THR A 131 9.96 2.95 -6.64
N ALA A 132 9.78 4.18 -7.09
CA ALA A 132 10.27 4.62 -8.39
C ALA A 132 11.79 4.52 -8.54
N SER A 133 12.54 4.79 -7.45
CA SER A 133 14.00 4.82 -7.47
C SER A 133 14.66 3.44 -7.28
N LYS A 134 13.99 2.49 -6.63
CA LYS A 134 14.57 1.19 -6.23
C LYS A 134 13.87 -0.02 -6.87
N LEU A 135 12.63 0.13 -7.26
CA LEU A 135 11.82 -0.89 -7.92
C LEU A 135 11.43 -0.37 -9.31
N GLU A 136 10.94 -1.21 -10.15
CA GLU A 136 10.55 -0.85 -11.51
C GLU A 136 9.03 -0.98 -11.70
N PRO A 137 8.22 -0.10 -11.06
CA PRO A 137 6.79 -0.08 -11.31
C PRO A 137 6.51 0.49 -12.70
N GLU A 138 5.39 0.13 -13.32
CA GLU A 138 4.94 0.72 -14.58
C GLU A 138 4.72 2.23 -14.44
N VAL A 139 4.27 2.66 -13.26
CA VAL A 139 4.10 4.06 -12.88
C VAL A 139 4.21 4.19 -11.38
N ALA A 140 4.73 5.31 -10.91
CA ALA A 140 4.72 5.68 -9.49
C ALA A 140 4.15 7.08 -9.32
N ILE A 141 3.09 7.22 -8.53
CA ILE A 141 2.38 8.49 -8.30
C ILE A 141 2.45 8.83 -6.81
N SER A 142 2.98 10.02 -6.50
CA SER A 142 3.08 10.53 -5.14
C SER A 142 2.08 11.65 -4.91
N PHE A 143 1.18 11.45 -3.95
CA PHE A 143 0.31 12.50 -3.43
C PHE A 143 0.84 12.98 -2.08
N TYR A 144 1.17 14.27 -1.99
CA TYR A 144 1.67 14.96 -0.80
C TYR A 144 2.69 14.12 0.01
N GLY A 145 3.66 13.54 -0.67
CA GLY A 145 4.71 12.72 -0.05
C GLY A 145 5.53 13.51 0.96
N VAL A 146 5.60 13.01 2.19
CA VAL A 146 6.29 13.67 3.30
C VAL A 146 7.79 13.43 3.25
N GLY A 147 8.58 14.48 3.45
CA GLY A 147 10.02 14.38 3.61
C GLY A 147 10.78 13.93 2.35
N ILE A 148 10.21 14.09 1.15
CA ILE A 148 10.90 13.79 -0.10
C ILE A 148 12.09 14.74 -0.34
N PRO A 149 11.98 16.06 -0.11
CA PRO A 149 13.11 16.96 -0.35
C PRO A 149 14.36 16.61 0.47
N GLU A 150 14.21 16.05 1.65
CA GLU A 150 15.31 15.63 2.52
C GLU A 150 16.04 14.38 2.02
N MET A 151 15.50 13.70 1.01
CA MET A 151 16.10 12.50 0.39
C MET A 151 16.82 12.79 -0.93
N LEU A 152 16.73 14.02 -1.42
CA LEU A 152 17.32 14.43 -2.70
C LEU A 152 18.80 14.73 -2.59
#